data_e1417b2901f4ad5e71ffb942644833de
#
_entry.id   e1417b2901f4ad5e71ffb942644833de
#
_cell.length_a   1.000
_cell.length_b   1.000
_cell.length_c   1.000
_cell.angle_alpha   90.00
_cell.angle_beta   90.00
_cell.angle_gamma   90.00
#
_symmetry.space_group_name_H-M   'P 1'
#
loop_
_entity.id
_entity.type
_entity.pdbx_description
1 polymer ?
#
loop_
_entity_poly.entity_id
_entity_poly.type
_entity_poly.pdbx_seq_one_letter_code
_entity_poly.pdbx_strand_id
1 'polypeptide(L)'
;MRGYALKATLLAVGMSMSGIALAEKTVITIESWRAEDQAIWDEKILPVFEEAYPDIDVQFKPTTATEYNAALNARLAGGTAGDIITCRPFDNALAMYEAGHLADIKGMPGLENFSDVAKAAWSTDSGDANFCVPMAAVIHGFMYNKDAFAELGIEVPTTEAEFYAVLDNIKEEGSYIPLAMGTKDQWEAATMGYSNVGPTYWRGEEGRLALISGDAKLTDEPFVEGFRQMQKWVPYLGNGYQAQSYTDSQNLFTLGRAAIYPTGSWEITGFQENAEFELGAFAPPKKDADGSCYISDHTDIGIGMNATTDNKEAAMKFLEWTTTADFASLLTNAAPGFFSLASHDIQVDNALANEFIAMRGECESTIRVAHQILGRGEPSLSNHLWTLTANVINGSMSPEEAAADAQANLDGWY
;
A
#
# COMPACT_ATOMS: atom_id res chain seq x y z
N MET A 1 29.20 40.32 87.03
CA MET A 1 29.78 39.09 86.40
C MET A 1 29.39 39.06 84.93
N ARG A 2 30.39 39.09 84.07
CA ARG A 2 30.29 39.32 82.62
C ARG A 2 29.92 38.03 81.89
N GLY A 3 28.85 37.99 81.16
CA GLY A 3 28.48 36.90 80.29
C GLY A 3 28.97 37.16 78.85
N TYR A 4 29.77 36.31 78.32
CA TYR A 4 30.26 36.31 76.93
C TYR A 4 29.21 35.62 76.01
N ALA A 5 28.70 36.38 75.01
CA ALA A 5 27.85 35.83 73.96
C ALA A 5 28.75 35.38 72.79
N LEU A 6 28.72 34.09 72.47
CA LEU A 6 29.42 33.50 71.36
C LEU A 6 28.52 33.68 70.10
N LYS A 7 29.01 34.38 69.07
CA LYS A 7 28.38 34.49 67.77
C LYS A 7 28.83 33.33 66.89
N ALA A 8 27.98 32.37 66.62
CA ALA A 8 28.22 31.35 65.61
C ALA A 8 27.83 31.88 64.22
N THR A 9 28.82 32.01 63.34
CA THR A 9 28.63 32.37 61.93
C THR A 9 28.39 31.10 61.13
N LEU A 10 27.15 30.87 60.67
CA LEU A 10 26.83 29.80 59.72
C LEU A 10 27.23 30.24 58.31
N LEU A 11 28.24 29.59 57.73
CA LEU A 11 28.55 29.67 56.30
C LEU A 11 27.57 28.76 55.57
N ALA A 12 26.60 29.32 54.84
CA ALA A 12 25.76 28.60 53.91
C ALA A 12 26.52 28.42 52.58
N VAL A 13 27.00 27.20 52.34
CA VAL A 13 27.54 26.79 51.05
C VAL A 13 26.32 26.49 50.15
N GLY A 14 26.03 27.47 49.25
CA GLY A 14 25.05 27.29 48.19
C GLY A 14 25.56 26.31 47.11
N MET A 15 25.15 25.07 47.13
CA MET A 15 25.27 24.16 45.98
C MET A 15 24.29 24.62 44.91
N SER A 16 24.79 25.28 43.88
CA SER A 16 24.07 25.52 42.64
C SER A 16 23.94 24.17 41.92
N MET A 17 22.84 23.46 42.12
CA MET A 17 22.41 22.38 41.21
C MET A 17 22.04 23.05 39.89
N SER A 18 22.96 23.05 38.94
CA SER A 18 22.66 23.29 37.53
C SER A 18 21.75 22.14 37.09
N GLY A 19 20.43 22.35 37.17
CA GLY A 19 19.48 21.47 36.54
C GLY A 19 19.78 21.45 35.04
N ILE A 20 20.22 20.33 34.54
CA ILE A 20 20.17 20.06 33.11
C ILE A 20 18.69 20.08 32.76
N ALA A 21 18.18 21.20 32.26
CA ALA A 21 16.88 21.21 31.61
C ALA A 21 17.03 20.28 30.39
N LEU A 22 16.46 19.08 30.46
CA LEU A 22 16.23 18.28 29.29
C LEU A 22 15.37 19.17 28.36
N ALA A 23 15.92 19.55 27.22
CA ALA A 23 15.17 20.26 26.22
C ALA A 23 13.94 19.37 25.88
N GLU A 24 12.74 19.96 25.85
CA GLU A 24 11.53 19.27 25.46
C GLU A 24 11.70 18.81 24.01
N LYS A 25 11.47 17.53 23.74
CA LYS A 25 11.59 16.98 22.39
C LYS A 25 10.56 17.64 21.46
N THR A 26 10.95 17.91 20.23
CA THR A 26 9.98 18.27 19.19
C THR A 26 9.18 17.04 18.81
N VAL A 27 7.88 17.08 18.99
CA VAL A 27 6.97 15.99 18.61
C VAL A 27 6.49 16.21 17.20
N ILE A 28 6.67 15.22 16.32
CA ILE A 28 6.07 15.18 14.98
C ILE A 28 5.18 13.94 14.83
N THR A 29 4.15 14.06 14.01
CA THR A 29 3.15 13.00 13.80
C THR A 29 3.11 12.57 12.35
N ILE A 30 2.98 11.25 12.13
CA ILE A 30 2.81 10.63 10.80
C ILE A 30 1.38 10.15 10.65
N GLU A 31 0.67 10.66 9.65
CA GLU A 31 -0.63 10.18 9.19
C GLU A 31 -0.43 9.00 8.22
N SER A 32 -1.15 7.89 8.42
CA SER A 32 -1.06 6.72 7.54
C SER A 32 -2.38 5.96 7.44
N TRP A 33 -2.55 5.20 6.36
CA TRP A 33 -3.67 4.25 6.23
C TRP A 33 -3.31 2.83 6.70
N ARG A 34 -2.07 2.64 7.16
CA ARG A 34 -1.53 1.33 7.54
C ARG A 34 -1.67 1.11 9.06
N ALA A 35 -2.90 0.93 9.53
CA ALA A 35 -3.17 0.71 10.96
C ALA A 35 -2.54 -0.61 11.46
N GLU A 36 -2.47 -1.62 10.62
CA GLU A 36 -1.86 -2.92 10.87
C GLU A 36 -0.34 -2.86 11.06
N ASP A 37 0.33 -1.82 10.54
CA ASP A 37 1.78 -1.68 10.65
C ASP A 37 2.20 -0.88 11.90
N GLN A 38 1.27 -0.47 12.77
CA GLN A 38 1.58 0.40 13.91
C GLN A 38 2.70 -0.16 14.79
N ALA A 39 2.65 -1.44 15.14
CA ALA A 39 3.68 -2.07 15.97
C ALA A 39 5.06 -2.09 15.28
N ILE A 40 5.09 -2.26 13.94
CA ILE A 40 6.33 -2.22 13.16
C ILE A 40 6.96 -0.83 13.22
N TRP A 41 6.16 0.22 13.05
CA TRP A 41 6.63 1.59 13.14
C TRP A 41 7.10 1.94 14.55
N ASP A 42 6.27 1.68 15.56
CA ASP A 42 6.54 2.07 16.96
C ASP A 42 7.72 1.29 17.58
N GLU A 43 7.89 0.02 17.22
CA GLU A 43 8.87 -0.85 17.87
C GLU A 43 10.17 -1.08 17.08
N LYS A 44 10.11 -0.97 15.73
CA LYS A 44 11.25 -1.31 14.88
C LYS A 44 11.80 -0.13 14.09
N ILE A 45 10.94 0.76 13.55
CA ILE A 45 11.36 1.82 12.63
C ILE A 45 11.68 3.12 13.39
N LEU A 46 10.72 3.65 14.13
CA LEU A 46 10.87 4.94 14.80
C LEU A 46 12.01 4.99 15.84
N PRO A 47 12.27 3.92 16.63
CA PRO A 47 13.38 3.94 17.58
C PRO A 47 14.74 4.16 16.92
N VAL A 48 14.95 3.69 15.67
CA VAL A 48 16.21 3.90 14.93
C VAL A 48 16.39 5.36 14.54
N PHE A 49 15.31 6.03 14.12
CA PHE A 49 15.34 7.47 13.85
C PHE A 49 15.60 8.28 15.12
N GLU A 50 14.90 7.97 16.21
CA GLU A 50 15.00 8.70 17.47
C GLU A 50 16.35 8.51 18.18
N GLU A 51 17.05 7.40 17.95
CA GLU A 51 18.43 7.22 18.38
C GLU A 51 19.37 8.19 17.66
N ALA A 52 19.16 8.37 16.36
CA ALA A 52 19.96 9.31 15.53
C ALA A 52 19.59 10.79 15.79
N TYR A 53 18.35 11.07 16.15
CA TYR A 53 17.80 12.42 16.39
C TYR A 53 17.09 12.50 17.75
N PRO A 54 17.81 12.48 18.88
CA PRO A 54 17.24 12.32 20.23
C PRO A 54 16.36 13.50 20.69
N ASP A 55 16.39 14.61 20.01
CA ASP A 55 15.57 15.81 20.22
C ASP A 55 14.24 15.79 19.45
N ILE A 56 13.97 14.74 18.66
CA ILE A 56 12.71 14.56 17.95
C ILE A 56 12.02 13.32 18.50
N ASP A 57 10.73 13.41 18.73
CA ASP A 57 9.82 12.30 19.07
C ASP A 57 8.83 12.12 17.92
N VAL A 58 8.74 10.92 17.35
CA VAL A 58 7.89 10.66 16.19
C VAL A 58 6.74 9.76 16.56
N GLN A 59 5.51 10.17 16.29
CA GLN A 59 4.32 9.41 16.61
C GLN A 59 3.61 8.95 15.34
N PHE A 60 3.51 7.65 15.16
CA PHE A 60 2.73 7.06 14.07
C PHE A 60 1.24 7.06 14.45
N LYS A 61 0.39 7.72 13.66
CA LYS A 61 -1.05 7.92 13.92
C LYS A 61 -1.89 7.38 12.76
N PRO A 62 -1.99 6.07 12.60
CA PRO A 62 -2.72 5.51 11.48
C PRO A 62 -4.24 5.57 11.67
N THR A 63 -4.93 5.58 10.54
CA THR A 63 -6.37 5.37 10.39
C THR A 63 -6.56 4.15 9.50
N THR A 64 -7.67 3.41 9.61
CA THR A 64 -7.93 2.26 8.74
C THR A 64 -7.94 2.65 7.26
N ALA A 65 -7.53 1.74 6.39
CA ALA A 65 -7.38 2.02 4.95
C ALA A 65 -8.66 2.54 4.28
N THR A 66 -9.83 2.09 4.74
CA THR A 66 -11.15 2.48 4.22
C THR A 66 -11.58 3.89 4.65
N GLU A 67 -11.12 4.33 5.82
CA GLU A 67 -11.52 5.63 6.41
C GLU A 67 -10.48 6.73 6.13
N TYR A 68 -9.25 6.35 5.82
CA TYR A 68 -8.11 7.26 5.78
C TYR A 68 -8.32 8.50 4.92
N ASN A 69 -8.74 8.35 3.67
CA ASN A 69 -8.85 9.48 2.75
C ASN A 69 -9.86 10.52 3.26
N ALA A 70 -11.03 10.07 3.72
CA ALA A 70 -12.06 10.97 4.23
C ALA A 70 -11.62 11.66 5.54
N ALA A 71 -11.03 10.90 6.46
CA ALA A 71 -10.53 11.41 7.73
C ALA A 71 -9.35 12.37 7.55
N LEU A 72 -8.40 12.05 6.68
CA LEU A 72 -7.28 12.92 6.36
C LEU A 72 -7.73 14.23 5.73
N ASN A 73 -8.61 14.19 4.73
CA ASN A 73 -9.14 15.38 4.08
C ASN A 73 -9.85 16.30 5.07
N ALA A 74 -10.62 15.74 6.01
CA ALA A 74 -11.28 16.52 7.08
C ALA A 74 -10.24 17.18 8.01
N ARG A 75 -9.18 16.47 8.40
CA ARG A 75 -8.09 17.02 9.24
C ARG A 75 -7.28 18.09 8.50
N LEU A 76 -6.97 17.89 7.23
CA LEU A 76 -6.28 18.88 6.39
C LEU A 76 -7.09 20.17 6.25
N ALA A 77 -8.38 20.05 5.92
CA ALA A 77 -9.29 21.17 5.83
C ALA A 77 -9.48 21.91 7.17
N GLY A 78 -9.43 21.16 8.29
CA GLY A 78 -9.53 21.69 9.65
C GLY A 78 -8.22 22.21 10.25
N GLY A 79 -7.08 22.07 9.55
CA GLY A 79 -5.75 22.44 10.05
C GLY A 79 -5.30 21.61 11.27
N THR A 80 -5.74 20.35 11.37
CA THR A 80 -5.43 19.43 12.47
C THR A 80 -4.73 18.15 12.02
N ALA A 81 -4.34 18.09 10.76
CA ALA A 81 -3.55 16.97 10.24
C ALA A 81 -2.13 16.96 10.82
N GLY A 82 -1.53 15.78 10.88
CA GLY A 82 -0.16 15.59 11.34
C GLY A 82 0.88 16.29 10.47
N ASP A 83 2.14 16.20 10.89
CA ASP A 83 3.27 16.87 10.26
C ASP A 83 3.73 16.17 8.99
N ILE A 84 3.67 14.83 9.00
CA ILE A 84 4.02 13.95 7.89
C ILE A 84 2.76 13.24 7.42
N ILE A 85 2.56 13.20 6.12
CA ILE A 85 1.41 12.60 5.48
C ILE A 85 1.87 11.44 4.60
N THR A 86 1.33 10.26 4.83
CA THR A 86 1.48 9.14 3.92
C THR A 86 0.65 9.39 2.68
N CYS A 87 1.29 9.45 1.53
CA CYS A 87 0.71 9.86 0.26
C CYS A 87 0.41 8.64 -0.63
N ARG A 88 -0.84 8.47 -1.04
CA ARG A 88 -1.14 7.56 -2.15
C ARG A 88 -0.55 8.14 -3.43
N PRO A 89 -0.09 7.29 -4.39
CA PRO A 89 0.58 7.80 -5.57
C PRO A 89 -0.34 8.53 -6.56
N PHE A 90 0.26 9.28 -7.46
CA PHE A 90 -0.34 9.95 -8.59
C PHE A 90 -1.44 10.96 -8.18
N ASP A 91 -2.64 10.85 -8.77
CA ASP A 91 -3.68 11.87 -8.72
C ASP A 91 -4.20 12.17 -7.31
N ASN A 92 -4.17 11.19 -6.40
CA ASN A 92 -4.54 11.43 -5.00
C ASN A 92 -3.59 12.42 -4.31
N ALA A 93 -2.28 12.21 -4.47
CA ALA A 93 -1.30 13.11 -3.86
C ALA A 93 -1.19 14.44 -4.63
N LEU A 94 -1.32 14.40 -5.97
CA LEU A 94 -1.35 15.61 -6.80
C LEU A 94 -2.49 16.54 -6.36
N ALA A 95 -3.70 16.02 -6.16
CA ALA A 95 -4.83 16.80 -5.69
C ALA A 95 -4.58 17.44 -4.31
N MET A 96 -3.92 16.72 -3.38
CA MET A 96 -3.54 17.28 -2.08
C MET A 96 -2.48 18.38 -2.23
N TYR A 97 -1.52 18.22 -3.13
CA TYR A 97 -0.52 19.23 -3.42
C TYR A 97 -1.14 20.49 -4.05
N GLU A 98 -1.98 20.35 -5.06
CA GLU A 98 -2.70 21.44 -5.72
C GLU A 98 -3.65 22.18 -4.77
N ALA A 99 -4.23 21.50 -3.78
CA ALA A 99 -5.00 22.09 -2.69
C ALA A 99 -4.12 22.83 -1.64
N GLY A 100 -2.79 22.79 -1.77
CA GLY A 100 -1.86 23.45 -0.85
C GLY A 100 -1.63 22.72 0.46
N HIS A 101 -1.95 21.42 0.53
CA HIS A 101 -1.78 20.61 1.75
C HIS A 101 -0.40 19.96 1.87
N LEU A 102 0.29 19.72 0.76
CA LEU A 102 1.63 19.16 0.74
C LEU A 102 2.66 20.23 0.35
N ALA A 103 3.79 20.21 1.02
CA ALA A 103 4.92 21.09 0.69
C ALA A 103 5.67 20.59 -0.54
N ASP A 104 6.20 21.51 -1.35
CA ASP A 104 7.18 21.14 -2.38
C ASP A 104 8.52 20.80 -1.71
N ILE A 105 9.01 19.61 -1.96
CA ILE A 105 10.30 19.11 -1.46
C ILE A 105 11.32 18.94 -2.58
N LYS A 106 11.06 19.50 -3.77
CA LYS A 106 11.99 19.43 -4.91
C LYS A 106 13.35 20.02 -4.52
N GLY A 107 14.40 19.22 -4.76
CA GLY A 107 15.77 19.59 -4.38
C GLY A 107 16.15 19.24 -2.95
N MET A 108 15.27 18.58 -2.19
CA MET A 108 15.63 18.01 -0.89
C MET A 108 16.77 16.99 -1.06
N PRO A 109 17.80 17.01 -0.18
CA PRO A 109 18.85 16.00 -0.19
C PRO A 109 18.30 14.58 -0.12
N GLY A 110 18.88 13.68 -0.93
CA GLY A 110 18.46 12.27 -0.99
C GLY A 110 17.40 11.95 -2.03
N LEU A 111 16.68 12.93 -2.62
CA LEU A 111 15.74 12.66 -3.72
C LEU A 111 16.44 12.14 -4.98
N GLU A 112 17.75 12.39 -5.14
CA GLU A 112 18.58 11.82 -6.19
C GLU A 112 18.74 10.31 -6.10
N ASN A 113 18.44 9.71 -4.94
CA ASN A 113 18.49 8.27 -4.74
C ASN A 113 17.30 7.53 -5.38
N PHE A 114 16.32 8.24 -5.93
CA PHE A 114 15.14 7.67 -6.58
C PHE A 114 15.17 7.87 -8.09
N SER A 115 14.72 6.85 -8.83
CA SER A 115 14.55 6.94 -10.27
C SER A 115 13.49 8.00 -10.65
N ASP A 116 13.56 8.51 -11.88
CA ASP A 116 12.54 9.45 -12.37
C ASP A 116 11.15 8.81 -12.42
N VAL A 117 11.05 7.51 -12.69
CA VAL A 117 9.80 6.76 -12.66
C VAL A 117 9.20 6.74 -11.25
N ALA A 118 10.02 6.50 -10.23
CA ALA A 118 9.55 6.53 -8.84
C ALA A 118 9.10 7.93 -8.43
N LYS A 119 9.87 8.97 -8.75
CA LYS A 119 9.52 10.37 -8.47
C LYS A 119 8.26 10.85 -9.17
N ALA A 120 7.99 10.36 -10.41
CA ALA A 120 6.82 10.74 -11.18
C ALA A 120 5.48 10.45 -10.47
N ALA A 121 5.46 9.46 -9.59
CA ALA A 121 4.27 9.15 -8.81
C ALA A 121 3.89 10.23 -7.78
N TRP A 122 4.81 11.11 -7.44
CA TRP A 122 4.61 12.20 -6.47
C TRP A 122 5.19 13.53 -6.96
N SER A 123 5.04 13.77 -8.25
CA SER A 123 5.43 15.01 -8.92
C SER A 123 4.23 15.61 -9.64
N THR A 124 4.30 16.89 -9.95
CA THR A 124 3.42 17.49 -10.95
C THR A 124 3.68 16.89 -12.33
N ASP A 125 2.72 16.93 -13.25
CA ASP A 125 2.87 16.40 -14.62
C ASP A 125 4.07 17.02 -15.37
N SER A 126 4.36 18.29 -15.09
CA SER A 126 5.53 18.98 -15.66
C SER A 126 6.85 18.63 -14.98
N GLY A 127 6.83 17.94 -13.82
CA GLY A 127 8.00 17.70 -12.99
C GLY A 127 8.55 18.94 -12.31
N ASP A 128 7.77 20.03 -12.24
CA ASP A 128 8.21 21.29 -11.63
C ASP A 128 8.27 21.24 -10.11
N ALA A 129 7.48 20.35 -9.48
CA ALA A 129 7.49 20.10 -8.05
C ALA A 129 7.52 18.60 -7.73
N ASN A 130 8.11 18.25 -6.58
CA ASN A 130 7.98 16.96 -5.92
C ASN A 130 7.37 17.20 -4.54
N PHE A 131 6.36 16.43 -4.15
CA PHE A 131 5.62 16.69 -2.90
C PHE A 131 5.62 15.51 -1.92
N CYS A 132 6.13 14.34 -2.31
CA CYS A 132 6.40 13.25 -1.40
C CYS A 132 7.68 12.50 -1.79
N VAL A 133 8.37 11.96 -0.80
CA VAL A 133 9.46 11.00 -1.00
C VAL A 133 8.86 9.67 -1.42
N PRO A 134 9.32 9.06 -2.52
CA PRO A 134 8.89 7.72 -2.91
C PRO A 134 9.39 6.68 -1.89
N MET A 135 8.51 6.13 -1.05
CA MET A 135 8.95 5.24 0.03
C MET A 135 8.96 3.77 -0.39
N ALA A 136 7.83 3.27 -0.86
CA ALA A 136 7.71 1.83 -1.15
C ALA A 136 6.84 1.51 -2.38
N ALA A 137 7.20 0.41 -3.03
CA ALA A 137 6.40 -0.30 -4.02
C ALA A 137 5.80 -1.57 -3.42
N VAL A 138 4.76 -2.09 -4.06
CA VAL A 138 4.12 -3.38 -3.77
C VAL A 138 3.90 -4.16 -5.06
N ILE A 139 3.86 -5.49 -4.94
CA ILE A 139 3.64 -6.41 -6.05
C ILE A 139 2.35 -7.17 -5.81
N HIS A 140 1.46 -7.22 -6.80
CA HIS A 140 0.24 -8.03 -6.76
C HIS A 140 0.52 -9.46 -7.22
N GLY A 141 -0.28 -10.38 -6.69
CA GLY A 141 -0.25 -11.80 -7.02
C GLY A 141 -1.30 -12.55 -6.20
N PHE A 142 -1.01 -13.78 -5.90
CA PHE A 142 -1.81 -14.63 -5.03
C PHE A 142 -0.92 -15.18 -3.93
N MET A 143 -1.44 -15.21 -2.71
CA MET A 143 -0.88 -16.06 -1.66
C MET A 143 -1.70 -17.34 -1.55
N TYR A 144 -1.04 -18.44 -1.19
CA TYR A 144 -1.71 -19.73 -1.05
C TYR A 144 -1.19 -20.51 0.17
N ASN A 145 -2.01 -21.40 0.65
CA ASN A 145 -1.70 -22.33 1.71
C ASN A 145 -0.96 -23.53 1.10
N LYS A 146 0.37 -23.62 1.32
CA LYS A 146 1.20 -24.71 0.78
C LYS A 146 0.80 -26.06 1.35
N ASP A 147 0.36 -26.10 2.61
CA ASP A 147 -0.07 -27.36 3.25
C ASP A 147 -1.36 -27.88 2.60
N ALA A 148 -2.32 -27.01 2.32
CA ALA A 148 -3.54 -27.37 1.59
C ALA A 148 -3.23 -27.87 0.16
N PHE A 149 -2.32 -27.21 -0.55
CA PHE A 149 -1.90 -27.64 -1.89
C PHE A 149 -1.22 -29.00 -1.85
N ALA A 150 -0.36 -29.25 -0.87
CA ALA A 150 0.29 -30.55 -0.68
C ALA A 150 -0.71 -31.65 -0.31
N GLU A 151 -1.68 -31.37 0.59
CA GLU A 151 -2.74 -32.29 0.99
C GLU A 151 -3.61 -32.72 -0.21
N LEU A 152 -3.94 -31.76 -1.07
CA LEU A 152 -4.79 -31.98 -2.24
C LEU A 152 -4.00 -32.45 -3.49
N GLY A 153 -2.67 -32.50 -3.42
CA GLY A 153 -1.81 -32.85 -4.55
C GLY A 153 -1.89 -31.87 -5.72
N ILE A 154 -2.03 -30.58 -5.41
CA ILE A 154 -2.18 -29.47 -6.37
C ILE A 154 -0.82 -28.82 -6.61
N GLU A 155 -0.49 -28.59 -7.87
CA GLU A 155 0.64 -27.76 -8.29
C GLU A 155 0.21 -26.30 -8.45
N VAL A 156 1.16 -25.36 -8.30
CA VAL A 156 0.91 -23.92 -8.51
C VAL A 156 0.54 -23.65 -9.96
N PRO A 157 -0.62 -23.03 -10.25
CA PRO A 157 -1.07 -22.79 -11.60
C PRO A 157 -0.26 -21.67 -12.28
N THR A 158 0.06 -21.84 -13.55
CA THR A 158 0.77 -20.87 -14.38
C THR A 158 -0.09 -20.27 -15.49
N THR A 159 -1.19 -20.94 -15.83
CA THR A 159 -2.14 -20.52 -16.88
C THR A 159 -3.55 -20.36 -16.31
N GLU A 160 -4.40 -19.60 -17.01
CA GLU A 160 -5.83 -19.44 -16.66
C GLU A 160 -6.54 -20.81 -16.56
N ALA A 161 -6.27 -21.69 -17.51
CA ALA A 161 -6.89 -23.03 -17.51
C ALA A 161 -6.48 -23.85 -16.29
N GLU A 162 -5.20 -23.84 -15.92
CA GLU A 162 -4.70 -24.49 -14.71
C GLU A 162 -5.29 -23.87 -13.45
N PHE A 163 -5.39 -22.52 -13.39
CA PHE A 163 -5.96 -21.80 -12.25
C PHE A 163 -7.40 -22.24 -11.99
N TYR A 164 -8.25 -22.28 -13.03
CA TYR A 164 -9.63 -22.75 -12.86
C TYR A 164 -9.70 -24.24 -12.52
N ALA A 165 -8.81 -25.06 -13.06
CA ALA A 165 -8.75 -26.49 -12.69
C ALA A 165 -8.36 -26.67 -11.21
N VAL A 166 -7.45 -25.83 -10.68
CA VAL A 166 -7.12 -25.78 -9.25
C VAL A 166 -8.33 -25.37 -8.42
N LEU A 167 -9.02 -24.30 -8.81
CA LEU A 167 -10.22 -23.83 -8.09
C LEU A 167 -11.34 -24.88 -8.09
N ASP A 168 -11.57 -25.57 -9.21
CA ASP A 168 -12.55 -26.66 -9.31
C ASP A 168 -12.16 -27.82 -8.40
N ASN A 169 -10.90 -28.25 -8.39
CA ASN A 169 -10.40 -29.31 -7.53
C ASN A 169 -10.64 -28.99 -6.05
N ILE A 170 -10.22 -27.80 -5.58
CA ILE A 170 -10.40 -27.37 -4.18
C ILE A 170 -11.89 -27.34 -3.82
N LYS A 171 -12.73 -26.85 -4.74
CA LYS A 171 -14.19 -26.78 -4.53
C LYS A 171 -14.84 -28.16 -4.46
N GLU A 172 -14.44 -29.10 -5.31
CA GLU A 172 -14.98 -30.47 -5.36
C GLU A 172 -14.60 -31.26 -4.12
N GLU A 173 -13.36 -31.13 -3.65
CA GLU A 173 -12.87 -31.74 -2.40
C GLU A 173 -13.58 -31.18 -1.17
N GLY A 174 -13.90 -29.88 -1.16
CA GLY A 174 -14.77 -29.23 -0.19
C GLY A 174 -14.17 -29.01 1.20
N SER A 175 -12.89 -29.31 1.39
CA SER A 175 -12.17 -29.06 2.65
C SER A 175 -11.83 -27.60 2.87
N TYR A 176 -11.65 -26.87 1.78
CA TYR A 176 -11.28 -25.46 1.76
C TYR A 176 -12.20 -24.63 0.87
N ILE A 177 -12.35 -23.35 1.18
CA ILE A 177 -12.90 -22.37 0.25
C ILE A 177 -11.80 -22.06 -0.78
N PRO A 178 -12.06 -22.13 -2.09
CA PRO A 178 -11.02 -21.90 -3.08
C PRO A 178 -10.37 -20.51 -2.98
N LEU A 179 -11.19 -19.43 -2.92
CA LEU A 179 -10.72 -18.04 -2.87
C LEU A 179 -11.28 -17.30 -1.66
N ALA A 180 -10.40 -16.71 -0.86
CA ALA A 180 -10.77 -15.79 0.22
C ALA A 180 -10.84 -14.36 -0.34
N MET A 181 -12.05 -13.86 -0.61
CA MET A 181 -12.29 -12.47 -1.01
C MET A 181 -13.74 -12.09 -0.72
N GLY A 182 -13.93 -10.90 -0.18
CA GLY A 182 -15.24 -10.29 0.06
C GLY A 182 -15.51 -9.09 -0.86
N THR A 183 -16.74 -8.58 -0.81
CA THR A 183 -17.13 -7.39 -1.59
C THR A 183 -17.69 -6.25 -0.74
N LYS A 184 -17.77 -6.42 0.60
CA LYS A 184 -18.32 -5.38 1.49
C LYS A 184 -17.55 -4.08 1.40
N ASP A 185 -16.22 -4.14 1.39
CA ASP A 185 -15.36 -2.97 1.33
C ASP A 185 -15.06 -2.50 -0.11
N GLN A 186 -15.57 -3.22 -1.12
CA GLN A 186 -15.51 -2.93 -2.56
C GLN A 186 -14.10 -2.85 -3.15
N TRP A 187 -13.17 -2.10 -2.52
CA TRP A 187 -11.80 -1.93 -3.02
C TRP A 187 -11.05 -3.26 -3.19
N GLU A 188 -11.34 -4.22 -2.31
CA GLU A 188 -10.75 -5.56 -2.33
C GLU A 188 -11.01 -6.23 -3.69
N ALA A 189 -12.27 -6.25 -4.13
CA ALA A 189 -12.67 -6.83 -5.41
C ALA A 189 -11.96 -6.19 -6.61
N ALA A 190 -11.86 -4.86 -6.64
CA ALA A 190 -11.25 -4.14 -7.74
C ALA A 190 -9.72 -4.19 -7.71
N THR A 191 -9.12 -4.01 -6.54
CA THR A 191 -7.65 -3.97 -6.41
C THR A 191 -7.04 -5.36 -6.45
N MET A 192 -7.58 -6.30 -5.65
CA MET A 192 -7.03 -7.65 -5.52
C MET A 192 -7.61 -8.64 -6.55
N GLY A 193 -8.72 -8.27 -7.19
CA GLY A 193 -9.33 -9.00 -8.29
C GLY A 193 -9.04 -8.38 -9.65
N TYR A 194 -9.84 -7.40 -10.06
CA TYR A 194 -9.81 -6.80 -11.39
C TYR A 194 -8.42 -6.28 -11.79
N SER A 195 -7.76 -5.50 -10.92
CA SER A 195 -6.44 -4.92 -11.21
C SER A 195 -5.29 -5.93 -11.06
N ASN A 196 -5.54 -7.08 -10.43
CA ASN A 196 -4.56 -8.15 -10.30
C ASN A 196 -4.51 -9.00 -11.58
N VAL A 197 -5.65 -9.52 -12.06
CA VAL A 197 -5.69 -10.42 -13.22
C VAL A 197 -5.94 -9.72 -14.54
N GLY A 198 -6.57 -8.56 -14.52
CA GLY A 198 -6.93 -7.79 -15.71
C GLY A 198 -5.77 -7.47 -16.66
N PRO A 199 -4.57 -7.10 -16.16
CA PRO A 199 -3.40 -6.85 -17.00
C PRO A 199 -3.07 -7.97 -17.98
N THR A 200 -3.39 -9.22 -17.64
CA THR A 200 -3.25 -10.38 -18.54
C THR A 200 -4.06 -10.20 -19.84
N TYR A 201 -5.21 -9.54 -19.79
CA TYR A 201 -6.12 -9.38 -20.92
C TYR A 201 -5.83 -8.13 -21.75
N TRP A 202 -5.59 -6.98 -21.10
CA TRP A 202 -5.26 -5.72 -21.79
C TRP A 202 -3.76 -5.50 -21.99
N ARG A 203 -2.90 -6.51 -21.68
CA ARG A 203 -1.46 -6.50 -21.92
C ARG A 203 -0.72 -5.41 -21.13
N GLY A 204 -1.03 -5.32 -19.83
CA GLY A 204 -0.34 -4.46 -18.90
C GLY A 204 -0.30 -2.98 -19.32
N GLU A 205 0.90 -2.40 -19.40
CA GLU A 205 1.10 -1.00 -19.77
C GLU A 205 0.65 -0.65 -21.18
N GLU A 206 0.70 -1.60 -22.13
CA GLU A 206 0.22 -1.35 -23.50
C GLU A 206 -1.24 -0.93 -23.50
N GLY A 207 -2.13 -1.70 -22.86
CA GLY A 207 -3.54 -1.38 -22.79
C GLY A 207 -3.83 -0.13 -21.96
N ARG A 208 -3.14 0.05 -20.83
CA ARG A 208 -3.29 1.25 -20.00
C ARG A 208 -2.90 2.52 -20.74
N LEU A 209 -1.79 2.51 -21.46
CA LEU A 209 -1.35 3.66 -22.26
C LEU A 209 -2.26 3.91 -23.46
N ALA A 210 -2.85 2.86 -24.04
CA ALA A 210 -3.86 3.01 -25.11
C ALA A 210 -5.14 3.69 -24.59
N LEU A 211 -5.55 3.47 -23.32
CA LEU A 211 -6.63 4.25 -22.70
C LEU A 211 -6.24 5.73 -22.54
N ILE A 212 -5.01 6.01 -22.12
CA ILE A 212 -4.50 7.39 -21.96
C ILE A 212 -4.40 8.10 -23.31
N SER A 213 -3.99 7.41 -24.40
CA SER A 213 -3.94 8.03 -25.73
C SER A 213 -5.31 8.15 -26.41
N GLY A 214 -6.34 7.47 -25.89
CA GLY A 214 -7.65 7.37 -26.51
C GLY A 214 -7.73 6.37 -27.67
N ASP A 215 -6.68 5.54 -27.85
CA ASP A 215 -6.64 4.46 -28.85
C ASP A 215 -7.45 3.22 -28.42
N ALA A 216 -7.76 3.11 -27.12
CA ALA A 216 -8.61 2.08 -26.55
C ALA A 216 -9.67 2.69 -25.63
N LYS A 217 -10.72 1.90 -25.35
CA LYS A 217 -11.80 2.24 -24.42
C LYS A 217 -12.00 1.14 -23.41
N LEU A 218 -12.51 1.49 -22.23
CA LEU A 218 -12.86 0.49 -21.21
C LEU A 218 -13.95 -0.48 -21.67
N THR A 219 -14.71 -0.12 -22.71
CA THR A 219 -15.70 -0.98 -23.37
C THR A 219 -15.10 -1.97 -24.36
N ASP A 220 -13.80 -1.89 -24.66
CA ASP A 220 -13.15 -2.85 -25.52
C ASP A 220 -13.00 -4.20 -24.84
N GLU A 221 -13.06 -5.27 -25.62
CA GLU A 221 -13.09 -6.66 -25.12
C GLU A 221 -12.02 -6.99 -24.06
N PRO A 222 -10.75 -6.54 -24.17
CA PRO A 222 -9.74 -6.83 -23.16
C PRO A 222 -10.08 -6.32 -21.75
N PHE A 223 -10.72 -5.16 -21.63
CA PHE A 223 -11.09 -4.58 -20.34
C PHE A 223 -12.39 -5.17 -19.81
N VAL A 224 -13.35 -5.47 -20.68
CA VAL A 224 -14.57 -6.21 -20.33
C VAL A 224 -14.23 -7.60 -19.81
N GLU A 225 -13.23 -8.29 -20.40
CA GLU A 225 -12.79 -9.59 -19.93
C GLU A 225 -12.28 -9.58 -18.48
N GLY A 226 -11.62 -8.49 -18.05
CA GLY A 226 -11.26 -8.32 -16.64
C GLY A 226 -12.48 -8.41 -15.70
N PHE A 227 -13.61 -7.79 -16.05
CA PHE A 227 -14.86 -7.91 -15.29
C PHE A 227 -15.48 -9.31 -15.41
N ARG A 228 -15.39 -9.97 -16.57
CA ARG A 228 -15.86 -11.36 -16.71
C ARG A 228 -15.08 -12.32 -15.83
N GLN A 229 -13.78 -12.09 -15.63
CA GLN A 229 -13.00 -12.89 -14.69
C GLN A 229 -13.53 -12.74 -13.26
N MET A 230 -13.92 -11.55 -12.85
CA MET A 230 -14.54 -11.33 -11.55
C MET A 230 -15.86 -12.08 -11.40
N GLN A 231 -16.68 -12.08 -12.44
CA GLN A 231 -17.92 -12.89 -12.47
C GLN A 231 -17.64 -14.39 -12.40
N LYS A 232 -16.60 -14.88 -13.11
CA LYS A 232 -16.18 -16.28 -13.09
C LYS A 232 -15.67 -16.73 -11.71
N TRP A 233 -15.18 -15.82 -10.87
CA TRP A 233 -14.70 -16.16 -9.52
C TRP A 233 -15.82 -16.44 -8.52
N VAL A 234 -17.03 -15.96 -8.76
CA VAL A 234 -18.18 -16.08 -7.84
C VAL A 234 -18.42 -17.50 -7.30
N PRO A 235 -18.39 -18.56 -8.13
CA PRO A 235 -18.59 -19.93 -7.66
C PRO A 235 -17.52 -20.45 -6.68
N TYR A 236 -16.38 -19.74 -6.55
CA TYR A 236 -15.23 -20.13 -5.75
C TYR A 236 -15.07 -19.31 -4.47
N LEU A 237 -15.90 -18.27 -4.29
CA LEU A 237 -15.94 -17.47 -3.08
C LEU A 237 -16.74 -18.16 -1.97
N GLY A 238 -16.42 -17.87 -0.72
CA GLY A 238 -17.16 -18.38 0.43
C GLY A 238 -18.61 -17.89 0.50
N ASN A 239 -19.49 -18.66 1.13
CA ASN A 239 -20.85 -18.23 1.35
C ASN A 239 -20.89 -16.92 2.14
N GLY A 240 -21.69 -15.96 1.69
CA GLY A 240 -21.85 -14.67 2.36
C GLY A 240 -20.73 -13.66 2.05
N TYR A 241 -19.92 -13.90 1.02
CA TYR A 241 -18.85 -12.99 0.57
C TYR A 241 -19.32 -11.54 0.39
N GLN A 242 -20.61 -11.31 0.07
CA GLN A 242 -21.17 -9.95 -0.07
C GLN A 242 -21.12 -9.13 1.23
N ALA A 243 -21.18 -9.81 2.38
CA ALA A 243 -21.10 -9.16 3.70
C ALA A 243 -19.70 -9.26 4.33
N GLN A 244 -18.78 -9.94 3.68
CA GLN A 244 -17.42 -10.17 4.14
C GLN A 244 -16.57 -8.92 3.87
N SER A 245 -16.01 -8.36 4.95
CA SER A 245 -15.05 -7.26 4.91
C SER A 245 -13.65 -7.76 4.57
N TYR A 246 -12.75 -6.84 4.32
CA TYR A 246 -11.33 -7.14 4.11
C TYR A 246 -10.72 -7.94 5.28
N THR A 247 -10.97 -7.50 6.51
CA THR A 247 -10.50 -8.23 7.70
C THR A 247 -11.11 -9.62 7.81
N ASP A 248 -12.38 -9.80 7.40
CA ASP A 248 -13.00 -11.12 7.38
C ASP A 248 -12.32 -12.03 6.33
N SER A 249 -11.95 -11.48 5.15
CA SER A 249 -11.22 -12.21 4.10
C SER A 249 -9.81 -12.62 4.57
N GLN A 250 -9.09 -11.71 5.23
CA GLN A 250 -7.78 -12.01 5.85
C GLN A 250 -7.89 -13.14 6.88
N ASN A 251 -8.86 -13.04 7.80
CA ASN A 251 -9.10 -14.08 8.81
C ASN A 251 -9.48 -15.42 8.20
N LEU A 252 -10.32 -15.42 7.14
CA LEU A 252 -10.71 -16.63 6.43
C LEU A 252 -9.50 -17.39 5.88
N PHE A 253 -8.53 -16.66 5.34
CA PHE A 253 -7.30 -17.23 4.81
C PHE A 253 -6.32 -17.64 5.93
N THR A 254 -6.00 -16.76 6.86
CA THR A 254 -5.00 -17.03 7.91
C THR A 254 -5.43 -18.13 8.89
N LEU A 255 -6.74 -18.33 9.08
CA LEU A 255 -7.28 -19.47 9.83
C LEU A 255 -7.29 -20.78 9.03
N GLY A 256 -6.72 -20.82 7.83
CA GLY A 256 -6.66 -22.00 6.99
C GLY A 256 -8.03 -22.49 6.47
N ARG A 257 -9.01 -21.58 6.36
CA ARG A 257 -10.34 -21.91 5.84
C ARG A 257 -10.44 -21.78 4.32
N ALA A 258 -9.55 -20.98 3.74
CA ALA A 258 -9.43 -20.82 2.29
C ALA A 258 -8.01 -21.20 1.84
N ALA A 259 -7.92 -21.74 0.62
CA ALA A 259 -6.68 -22.23 0.05
C ALA A 259 -5.85 -21.13 -0.66
N ILE A 260 -6.53 -20.15 -1.25
CA ILE A 260 -5.91 -19.09 -2.05
C ILE A 260 -6.48 -17.73 -1.64
N TYR A 261 -5.61 -16.72 -1.60
CA TYR A 261 -5.96 -15.33 -1.34
C TYR A 261 -5.39 -14.42 -2.44
N PRO A 262 -6.25 -13.82 -3.30
CA PRO A 262 -5.79 -12.82 -4.25
C PRO A 262 -5.36 -11.57 -3.48
N THR A 263 -4.14 -11.10 -3.70
CA THR A 263 -3.59 -10.03 -2.86
C THR A 263 -2.40 -9.33 -3.48
N GLY A 264 -1.69 -8.59 -2.67
CA GLY A 264 -0.35 -8.08 -2.93
C GLY A 264 0.59 -8.33 -1.75
N SER A 265 1.82 -7.99 -1.96
CA SER A 265 2.92 -8.25 -1.03
C SER A 265 2.74 -7.59 0.36
N TRP A 266 1.89 -6.59 0.49
CA TRP A 266 1.61 -5.90 1.78
C TRP A 266 1.01 -6.79 2.87
N GLU A 267 0.52 -7.99 2.53
CA GLU A 267 -0.03 -8.95 3.50
C GLU A 267 1.03 -9.84 4.13
N ILE A 268 2.25 -9.86 3.62
CA ILE A 268 3.28 -10.81 4.04
C ILE A 268 3.45 -10.83 5.55
N THR A 269 3.65 -9.66 6.18
CA THR A 269 3.89 -9.57 7.62
C THR A 269 2.70 -10.10 8.41
N GLY A 270 1.50 -9.57 8.15
CA GLY A 270 0.30 -9.95 8.88
C GLY A 270 -0.05 -11.43 8.71
N PHE A 271 0.16 -11.98 7.52
CA PHE A 271 -0.15 -13.39 7.28
C PHE A 271 0.88 -14.33 7.91
N GLN A 272 2.17 -13.98 7.89
CA GLN A 272 3.20 -14.76 8.58
C GLN A 272 3.05 -14.76 10.10
N GLU A 273 2.49 -13.69 10.67
CA GLU A 273 2.23 -13.61 12.11
C GLU A 273 0.99 -14.40 12.54
N ASN A 274 0.00 -14.57 11.64
CA ASN A 274 -1.31 -15.12 12.00
C ASN A 274 -1.64 -16.48 11.38
N ALA A 275 -0.94 -16.92 10.34
CA ALA A 275 -1.16 -18.23 9.74
C ALA A 275 -0.34 -19.34 10.44
N GLU A 276 -0.97 -20.47 10.72
CA GLU A 276 -0.31 -21.66 11.30
C GLU A 276 0.15 -22.67 10.24
N PHE A 277 0.13 -22.28 8.94
CA PHE A 277 0.53 -23.10 7.80
C PHE A 277 1.61 -22.39 6.97
N GLU A 278 2.31 -23.14 6.11
CA GLU A 278 3.34 -22.57 5.25
C GLU A 278 2.70 -21.77 4.10
N LEU A 279 3.12 -20.49 3.97
CA LEU A 279 2.66 -19.58 2.94
C LEU A 279 3.51 -19.69 1.68
N GLY A 280 2.87 -19.58 0.51
CA GLY A 280 3.53 -19.38 -0.76
C GLY A 280 2.90 -18.27 -1.55
N ALA A 281 3.55 -17.84 -2.63
CA ALA A 281 3.04 -16.84 -3.54
C ALA A 281 3.22 -17.24 -4.98
N PHE A 282 2.32 -16.79 -5.87
CA PHE A 282 2.43 -16.96 -7.31
C PHE A 282 1.87 -15.76 -8.07
N ALA A 283 2.39 -15.54 -9.27
CA ALA A 283 1.97 -14.48 -10.16
C ALA A 283 0.57 -14.73 -10.73
N PRO A 284 -0.18 -13.69 -11.16
CA PRO A 284 -1.40 -13.87 -11.91
C PRO A 284 -1.17 -14.80 -13.10
N PRO A 285 -2.08 -15.78 -13.31
CA PRO A 285 -1.91 -16.76 -14.38
C PRO A 285 -1.88 -16.11 -15.76
N LYS A 286 -1.02 -16.63 -16.63
CA LYS A 286 -1.04 -16.27 -18.05
C LYS A 286 -2.34 -16.69 -18.69
N LYS A 287 -2.77 -15.98 -19.72
CA LYS A 287 -3.94 -16.41 -20.49
C LYS A 287 -3.72 -17.79 -21.11
N ASP A 288 -2.56 -17.98 -21.75
CA ASP A 288 -2.13 -19.20 -22.42
C ASP A 288 -0.68 -19.52 -22.05
N ALA A 289 -0.24 -20.77 -22.22
CA ALA A 289 1.11 -21.21 -21.86
C ALA A 289 2.24 -20.41 -22.56
N ASP A 290 2.02 -20.02 -23.82
CA ASP A 290 2.95 -19.20 -24.60
C ASP A 290 2.74 -17.69 -24.44
N GLY A 291 1.77 -17.29 -23.62
CA GLY A 291 1.43 -15.89 -23.36
C GLY A 291 2.43 -15.20 -22.44
N SER A 292 2.44 -13.85 -22.47
CA SER A 292 3.14 -13.03 -21.50
C SER A 292 2.46 -13.08 -20.14
N CYS A 293 3.26 -13.00 -19.08
CA CYS A 293 2.81 -12.79 -17.73
C CYS A 293 2.85 -11.28 -17.41
N TYR A 294 1.85 -10.79 -16.68
CA TYR A 294 1.78 -9.40 -16.22
C TYR A 294 1.52 -9.36 -14.73
N ILE A 295 2.23 -8.48 -14.02
CA ILE A 295 2.01 -8.21 -12.59
C ILE A 295 1.74 -6.73 -12.38
N SER A 296 0.83 -6.41 -11.48
CA SER A 296 0.73 -5.06 -10.96
C SER A 296 1.85 -4.85 -9.93
N ASP A 297 2.91 -4.18 -10.36
CA ASP A 297 4.09 -3.83 -9.57
C ASP A 297 4.23 -2.32 -9.64
N HIS A 298 3.80 -1.64 -8.60
CA HIS A 298 3.64 -0.20 -8.67
C HIS A 298 4.10 0.51 -7.41
N THR A 299 4.44 1.79 -7.55
CA THR A 299 4.59 2.71 -6.43
C THR A 299 3.29 2.73 -5.61
N ASP A 300 3.38 2.58 -4.30
CA ASP A 300 2.22 2.53 -3.42
C ASP A 300 2.27 3.59 -2.33
N ILE A 301 3.38 3.69 -1.62
CA ILE A 301 3.54 4.59 -0.48
C ILE A 301 4.59 5.66 -0.77
N GLY A 302 4.17 6.92 -0.69
CA GLY A 302 5.04 8.08 -0.52
C GLY A 302 4.81 8.72 0.83
N ILE A 303 5.73 9.56 1.27
CA ILE A 303 5.55 10.39 2.46
C ILE A 303 5.92 11.84 2.15
N GLY A 304 5.06 12.77 2.56
CA GLY A 304 5.21 14.19 2.31
C GLY A 304 5.07 15.01 3.58
N MET A 305 5.54 16.25 3.52
CA MET A 305 5.39 17.19 4.62
C MET A 305 4.07 17.96 4.46
N ASN A 306 3.29 18.02 5.54
CA ASN A 306 2.14 18.93 5.63
C ASN A 306 2.64 20.39 5.45
N ALA A 307 2.12 21.08 4.44
CA ALA A 307 2.56 22.44 4.11
C ALA A 307 2.36 23.44 5.26
N THR A 308 1.43 23.16 6.17
CA THR A 308 1.06 24.03 7.30
C THR A 308 1.66 23.62 8.63
N THR A 309 2.54 22.58 8.67
CA THR A 309 3.21 22.18 9.92
C THR A 309 4.06 23.30 10.51
N ASP A 310 4.05 23.45 11.82
CA ASP A 310 4.94 24.30 12.57
C ASP A 310 6.33 23.65 12.79
N ASN A 311 6.42 22.31 12.62
CA ASN A 311 7.61 21.49 12.88
C ASN A 311 8.44 21.21 11.62
N LYS A 312 8.54 22.16 10.69
CA LYS A 312 9.14 21.97 9.34
C LYS A 312 10.55 21.37 9.37
N GLU A 313 11.39 21.84 10.30
CA GLU A 313 12.79 21.37 10.40
C GLU A 313 12.83 19.88 10.82
N ALA A 314 12.06 19.49 11.82
CA ALA A 314 12.00 18.09 12.29
C ALA A 314 11.36 17.18 11.24
N ALA A 315 10.29 17.63 10.59
CA ALA A 315 9.64 16.91 9.50
C ALA A 315 10.60 16.71 8.31
N MET A 316 11.37 17.73 7.92
CA MET A 316 12.36 17.63 6.84
C MET A 316 13.47 16.64 7.18
N LYS A 317 14.01 16.66 8.42
CA LYS A 317 15.01 15.68 8.88
C LYS A 317 14.48 14.25 8.79
N PHE A 318 13.21 14.04 9.13
CA PHE A 318 12.58 12.73 8.99
C PHE A 318 12.48 12.32 7.52
N LEU A 319 12.01 13.19 6.63
CA LEU A 319 11.95 12.90 5.19
C LEU A 319 13.33 12.60 4.59
N GLU A 320 14.35 13.38 4.93
CA GLU A 320 15.74 13.14 4.49
C GLU A 320 16.25 11.77 4.97
N TRP A 321 15.97 11.40 6.22
CA TRP A 321 16.34 10.09 6.75
C TRP A 321 15.70 8.94 5.95
N THR A 322 14.46 9.10 5.51
CA THR A 322 13.77 8.06 4.72
C THR A 322 14.34 7.86 3.31
N THR A 323 15.26 8.72 2.86
CA THR A 323 15.97 8.55 1.58
C THR A 323 17.26 7.74 1.70
N THR A 324 17.67 7.38 2.93
CA THR A 324 18.94 6.71 3.19
C THR A 324 18.89 5.20 2.92
N ALA A 325 20.06 4.61 2.66
CA ALA A 325 20.20 3.15 2.51
C ALA A 325 19.81 2.39 3.79
N ASP A 326 20.13 2.97 4.96
CA ASP A 326 19.78 2.37 6.25
C ASP A 326 18.26 2.28 6.44
N PHE A 327 17.53 3.37 6.13
CA PHE A 327 16.07 3.32 6.16
C PHE A 327 15.50 2.35 5.12
N ALA A 328 16.01 2.36 3.91
CA ALA A 328 15.54 1.48 2.84
C ALA A 328 15.68 0.00 3.21
N SER A 329 16.82 -0.38 3.80
CA SER A 329 17.06 -1.72 4.33
C SER A 329 16.16 -2.04 5.53
N LEU A 330 16.04 -1.09 6.46
CA LEU A 330 15.20 -1.23 7.65
C LEU A 330 13.73 -1.46 7.27
N LEU A 331 13.16 -0.60 6.40
CA LEU A 331 11.77 -0.71 5.96
C LEU A 331 11.50 -2.06 5.29
N THR A 332 12.31 -2.43 4.30
CA THR A 332 12.11 -3.65 3.50
C THR A 332 12.17 -4.92 4.36
N ASN A 333 12.99 -4.93 5.42
CA ASN A 333 13.13 -6.10 6.28
C ASN A 333 12.25 -6.06 7.55
N ALA A 334 11.86 -4.86 8.04
CA ALA A 334 10.91 -4.74 9.15
C ALA A 334 9.47 -4.94 8.70
N ALA A 335 9.14 -4.51 7.48
CA ALA A 335 7.82 -4.64 6.85
C ALA A 335 7.94 -5.37 5.50
N PRO A 336 8.32 -6.68 5.51
CA PRO A 336 8.50 -7.43 4.28
C PRO A 336 7.25 -7.38 3.40
N GLY A 337 7.48 -7.12 2.09
CA GLY A 337 6.40 -6.89 1.13
C GLY A 337 6.20 -5.41 0.77
N PHE A 338 6.83 -4.50 1.50
CA PHE A 338 7.04 -3.11 1.08
C PHE A 338 8.48 -2.98 0.56
N PHE A 339 8.62 -2.88 -0.74
CA PHE A 339 9.93 -2.83 -1.40
C PHE A 339 10.35 -1.37 -1.57
N SER A 340 11.48 -0.99 -0.97
CA SER A 340 11.98 0.38 -1.09
C SER A 340 12.13 0.79 -2.56
N LEU A 341 11.70 2.01 -2.87
CA LEU A 341 11.85 2.64 -4.19
C LEU A 341 13.20 3.34 -4.36
N ALA A 342 13.99 3.44 -3.28
CA ALA A 342 15.34 3.99 -3.36
C ALA A 342 16.27 3.05 -4.14
N SER A 343 17.14 3.62 -4.98
CA SER A 343 18.08 2.89 -5.83
C SER A 343 19.31 2.39 -5.04
N HIS A 344 19.07 1.85 -3.85
CA HIS A 344 20.09 1.22 -3.03
C HIS A 344 20.11 -0.28 -3.24
N ASP A 345 21.27 -0.91 -3.08
CA ASP A 345 21.38 -2.37 -3.09
C ASP A 345 20.89 -2.91 -1.73
N ILE A 346 19.71 -3.51 -1.71
CA ILE A 346 19.03 -3.95 -0.49
C ILE A 346 18.92 -5.48 -0.53
N GLN A 347 19.48 -6.14 0.47
CA GLN A 347 19.23 -7.55 0.67
C GLN A 347 17.87 -7.73 1.36
N VAL A 348 17.02 -8.59 0.78
CA VAL A 348 15.72 -8.95 1.33
C VAL A 348 15.83 -10.31 2.00
N ASP A 349 15.67 -10.37 3.32
CA ASP A 349 15.87 -11.59 4.11
C ASP A 349 14.63 -12.51 4.11
N ASN A 350 13.44 -11.94 3.89
CA ASN A 350 12.18 -12.68 3.95
C ASN A 350 11.96 -13.56 2.71
N ALA A 351 11.79 -14.88 2.91
CA ALA A 351 11.64 -15.84 1.81
C ALA A 351 10.36 -15.59 0.98
N LEU A 352 9.22 -15.28 1.61
CA LEU A 352 7.96 -15.01 0.91
C LEU A 352 8.02 -13.70 0.12
N ALA A 353 8.70 -12.68 0.65
CA ALA A 353 8.96 -11.44 -0.08
C ALA A 353 9.83 -11.69 -1.33
N ASN A 354 10.80 -12.60 -1.22
CA ASN A 354 11.62 -13.02 -2.36
C ASN A 354 10.81 -13.77 -3.43
N GLU A 355 9.77 -14.55 -3.06
CA GLU A 355 8.85 -15.14 -4.04
C GLU A 355 8.12 -14.04 -4.86
N PHE A 356 7.66 -12.95 -4.23
CA PHE A 356 7.08 -11.80 -4.94
C PHE A 356 8.11 -11.07 -5.81
N ILE A 357 9.32 -10.85 -5.33
CA ILE A 357 10.38 -10.20 -6.12
C ILE A 357 10.74 -11.04 -7.36
N ALA A 358 10.75 -12.38 -7.24
CA ALA A 358 11.03 -13.26 -8.36
C ALA A 358 10.03 -13.07 -9.52
N MET A 359 8.78 -12.71 -9.23
CA MET A 359 7.77 -12.42 -10.27
C MET A 359 8.20 -11.30 -11.22
N ARG A 360 9.01 -10.32 -10.76
CA ARG A 360 9.59 -9.26 -11.62
C ARG A 360 10.53 -9.80 -12.69
N GLY A 361 11.15 -10.93 -12.43
CA GLY A 361 12.03 -11.59 -13.40
C GLY A 361 11.30 -12.41 -14.45
N GLU A 362 10.06 -12.76 -14.19
CA GLU A 362 9.24 -13.65 -15.01
C GLU A 362 8.13 -12.91 -15.77
N CYS A 363 7.62 -11.83 -15.19
CA CYS A 363 6.45 -11.09 -15.68
C CYS A 363 6.79 -9.63 -16.00
N GLU A 364 6.02 -9.05 -16.92
CA GLU A 364 6.08 -7.64 -17.23
C GLU A 364 5.34 -6.84 -16.14
N SER A 365 6.04 -5.85 -15.56
CA SER A 365 5.47 -4.96 -14.55
C SER A 365 4.56 -3.91 -15.18
N THR A 366 3.41 -3.65 -14.53
CA THR A 366 2.47 -2.60 -14.88
C THR A 366 2.00 -1.88 -13.61
N ILE A 367 1.56 -0.64 -13.74
CA ILE A 367 0.83 0.04 -12.67
C ILE A 367 -0.67 -0.22 -12.79
N ARG A 368 -1.45 0.11 -11.76
CA ARG A 368 -2.91 -0.05 -11.79
C ARG A 368 -3.52 0.76 -12.93
N VAL A 369 -4.50 0.17 -13.63
CA VAL A 369 -5.13 0.79 -14.82
C VAL A 369 -5.70 2.19 -14.56
N ALA A 370 -6.23 2.43 -13.36
CA ALA A 370 -6.80 3.72 -12.97
C ALA A 370 -5.81 4.73 -12.38
N HIS A 371 -4.50 4.49 -12.50
CA HIS A 371 -3.48 5.43 -12.03
C HIS A 371 -3.12 6.48 -13.08
N GLN A 372 -2.44 7.50 -12.65
CA GLN A 372 -2.09 8.71 -13.40
C GLN A 372 -3.36 9.46 -13.86
N ILE A 373 -3.32 10.07 -15.04
CA ILE A 373 -4.39 10.93 -15.57
C ILE A 373 -5.78 10.29 -15.54
N LEU A 374 -5.87 8.96 -15.65
CA LEU A 374 -7.15 8.23 -15.61
C LEU A 374 -7.84 8.26 -14.25
N GLY A 375 -7.12 8.62 -13.17
CA GLY A 375 -7.63 8.74 -11.82
C GLY A 375 -8.30 10.07 -11.46
N ARG A 376 -8.30 11.07 -12.35
CA ARG A 376 -8.64 12.48 -12.01
C ARG A 376 -10.12 12.81 -11.93
N GLY A 377 -10.99 11.98 -12.42
CA GLY A 377 -12.43 12.25 -12.41
C GLY A 377 -13.06 12.31 -11.01
N GLU A 378 -14.30 12.78 -10.94
CA GLU A 378 -15.10 12.75 -9.71
C GLU A 378 -16.44 12.04 -9.99
N PRO A 379 -16.65 10.81 -9.48
CA PRO A 379 -15.66 10.02 -8.72
C PRO A 379 -14.44 9.63 -9.56
N SER A 380 -13.28 9.44 -8.92
CA SER A 380 -12.09 8.95 -9.63
C SER A 380 -12.36 7.58 -10.22
N LEU A 381 -11.74 7.26 -11.37
CA LEU A 381 -11.90 5.95 -11.99
C LEU A 381 -11.55 4.81 -11.01
N SER A 382 -10.56 5.00 -10.15
CA SER A 382 -10.21 4.02 -9.13
C SER A 382 -11.38 3.71 -8.20
N ASN A 383 -12.00 4.74 -7.60
CA ASN A 383 -13.15 4.57 -6.71
C ASN A 383 -14.38 4.04 -7.45
N HIS A 384 -14.53 4.43 -8.71
CA HIS A 384 -15.64 3.96 -9.54
C HIS A 384 -15.50 2.46 -9.84
N LEU A 385 -14.29 2.00 -10.21
CA LEU A 385 -14.00 0.59 -10.42
C LEU A 385 -14.25 -0.26 -9.15
N TRP A 386 -14.06 0.28 -7.94
CA TRP A 386 -14.40 -0.44 -6.71
C TRP A 386 -15.88 -0.83 -6.68
N THR A 387 -16.73 0.15 -6.93
CA THR A 387 -18.20 -0.06 -6.95
C THR A 387 -18.61 -1.00 -8.08
N LEU A 388 -18.10 -0.79 -9.29
CA LEU A 388 -18.48 -1.56 -10.47
C LEU A 388 -18.05 -3.02 -10.35
N THR A 389 -16.82 -3.28 -9.89
CA THR A 389 -16.31 -4.64 -9.72
C THR A 389 -17.11 -5.41 -8.65
N ALA A 390 -17.39 -4.75 -7.51
CA ALA A 390 -18.23 -5.35 -6.48
C ALA A 390 -19.65 -5.65 -7.01
N ASN A 391 -20.24 -4.77 -7.82
CA ASN A 391 -21.55 -4.97 -8.43
C ASN A 391 -21.55 -6.16 -9.40
N VAL A 392 -20.50 -6.33 -10.19
CA VAL A 392 -20.36 -7.49 -11.09
C VAL A 392 -20.29 -8.79 -10.30
N ILE A 393 -19.44 -8.87 -9.27
CA ILE A 393 -19.30 -10.05 -8.42
C ILE A 393 -20.62 -10.35 -7.70
N ASN A 394 -21.34 -9.31 -7.23
CA ASN A 394 -22.61 -9.46 -6.53
C ASN A 394 -23.80 -9.77 -7.47
N GLY A 395 -23.58 -9.80 -8.79
CA GLY A 395 -24.60 -10.11 -9.79
C GLY A 395 -25.64 -9.01 -10.01
N SER A 396 -25.36 -7.78 -9.56
CA SER A 396 -26.25 -6.61 -9.76
C SER A 396 -25.95 -5.84 -11.06
N MET A 397 -24.85 -6.18 -11.75
CA MET A 397 -24.42 -5.57 -13.00
C MET A 397 -23.69 -6.62 -13.86
N SER A 398 -23.88 -6.57 -15.18
CA SER A 398 -23.09 -7.40 -16.10
C SER A 398 -21.70 -6.82 -16.33
N PRO A 399 -20.71 -7.61 -16.79
CA PRO A 399 -19.40 -7.11 -17.18
C PRO A 399 -19.43 -5.97 -18.20
N GLU A 400 -20.31 -6.09 -19.19
CA GLU A 400 -20.49 -5.11 -20.26
C GLU A 400 -21.08 -3.79 -19.73
N GLU A 401 -22.07 -3.86 -18.83
CA GLU A 401 -22.64 -2.68 -18.16
C GLU A 401 -21.61 -1.98 -17.29
N ALA A 402 -20.81 -2.73 -16.53
CA ALA A 402 -19.74 -2.17 -15.70
C ALA A 402 -18.68 -1.46 -16.55
N ALA A 403 -18.27 -2.05 -17.67
CA ALA A 403 -17.32 -1.45 -18.60
C ALA A 403 -17.89 -0.18 -19.27
N ALA A 404 -19.17 -0.20 -19.65
CA ALA A 404 -19.84 0.96 -20.23
C ALA A 404 -19.98 2.11 -19.22
N ASP A 405 -20.29 1.81 -17.96
CA ASP A 405 -20.40 2.80 -16.89
C ASP A 405 -19.03 3.39 -16.53
N ALA A 406 -17.98 2.55 -16.46
CA ALA A 406 -16.60 3.02 -16.28
C ALA A 406 -16.15 3.95 -17.43
N GLN A 407 -16.48 3.62 -18.68
CA GLN A 407 -16.16 4.47 -19.84
C GLN A 407 -16.95 5.79 -19.79
N ALA A 408 -18.23 5.74 -19.45
CA ALA A 408 -19.05 6.95 -19.34
C ALA A 408 -18.55 7.90 -18.23
N ASN A 409 -18.05 7.36 -17.12
CA ASN A 409 -17.37 8.15 -16.10
C ASN A 409 -16.12 8.82 -16.68
N LEU A 410 -15.28 8.08 -17.38
CA LEU A 410 -14.06 8.60 -17.99
C LEU A 410 -14.38 9.68 -19.04
N ASP A 411 -15.32 9.43 -19.96
CA ASP A 411 -15.76 10.38 -20.99
C ASP A 411 -16.37 11.68 -20.41
N GLY A 412 -16.77 11.67 -19.15
CA GLY A 412 -17.35 12.83 -18.46
C GLY A 412 -16.34 13.92 -18.11
N TRP A 413 -15.04 13.59 -18.07
CA TRP A 413 -13.99 14.53 -17.66
C TRP A 413 -12.69 14.39 -18.46
N TYR A 414 -12.45 13.30 -19.16
CA TYR A 414 -11.28 13.01 -19.98
C TYR A 414 -11.60 13.05 -21.47
#